data_080dea37e8985a78a74ab6126833fc7e
#
_entry.id   080dea37e8985a78a74ab6126833fc7e
#
_cell.length_a   1.000
_cell.length_b   1.000
_cell.length_c   1.000
_cell.angle_alpha   90.00
_cell.angle_beta   90.00
_cell.angle_gamma   90.00
#
_symmetry.space_group_name_H-M   'P 1'
#
loop_
_entity.id
_entity.type
_entity.pdbx_description
1 polymer ?
#
loop_
_entity_poly.entity_id
_entity_poly.type
_entity_poly.pdbx_seq_one_letter_code
_entity_poly.pdbx_strand_id
1 'polypeptide(L)'
;MLGICGSLRRGSYNAALLDLVDGLSEGARVVGADLAGRLPLFDPDVENDERAWPDAVREFRARAEEAEGVVIATPEYAHGPAGVTKNALDWLVGSGGLVGRPTLLVSASPGQAGGMRAHTPLMPPLTLLGAILVDCVVVSRAGARTDASGRFTDPAVVDRVRLAVGELQEALGYAAHKRAPGVL
;
A
#
# COMPACT_ATOMS: atom_id res chain seq x y z
N MET A 1 0.95 -10.19 -1.74
CA MET A 1 1.12 -8.87 -1.10
C MET A 1 -0.25 -8.23 -0.86
N LEU A 2 -0.44 -7.52 0.24
CA LEU A 2 -1.63 -6.70 0.45
C LEU A 2 -1.50 -5.36 -0.29
N GLY A 3 -2.50 -5.00 -1.09
CA GLY A 3 -2.65 -3.67 -1.66
C GLY A 3 -3.53 -2.78 -0.76
N ILE A 4 -3.09 -1.56 -0.48
CA ILE A 4 -3.91 -0.55 0.20
C ILE A 4 -4.07 0.64 -0.74
N CYS A 5 -5.26 0.83 -1.32
CA CYS A 5 -5.56 1.97 -2.18
C CYS A 5 -6.30 3.07 -1.40
N GLY A 6 -5.66 4.21 -1.20
CA GLY A 6 -6.27 5.37 -0.54
C GLY A 6 -7.24 6.17 -1.41
N SER A 7 -7.39 5.83 -2.70
CA SER A 7 -8.22 6.56 -3.63
C SER A 7 -9.48 5.78 -4.01
N LEU A 8 -10.63 6.35 -3.70
CA LEU A 8 -11.94 5.77 -4.05
C LEU A 8 -12.47 6.28 -5.40
N ARG A 9 -11.72 7.13 -6.10
CA ARG A 9 -12.15 7.71 -7.37
C ARG A 9 -12.11 6.67 -8.50
N ARG A 10 -13.15 6.62 -9.34
CA ARG A 10 -13.10 5.89 -10.61
C ARG A 10 -11.97 6.45 -11.48
N GLY A 11 -11.20 5.59 -12.14
CA GLY A 11 -10.03 6.00 -12.93
C GLY A 11 -8.94 6.63 -12.06
N SER A 12 -8.72 6.09 -10.87
CA SER A 12 -7.67 6.53 -9.94
C SER A 12 -6.29 6.20 -10.47
N TYR A 13 -5.41 7.19 -10.57
CA TYR A 13 -3.98 6.97 -10.87
C TYR A 13 -3.28 6.12 -9.80
N ASN A 14 -3.73 6.18 -8.55
CA ASN A 14 -3.17 5.36 -7.49
C ASN A 14 -3.61 3.89 -7.61
N ALA A 15 -4.83 3.62 -8.04
CA ALA A 15 -5.26 2.27 -8.39
C ALA A 15 -4.47 1.74 -9.60
N ALA A 16 -4.35 2.54 -10.67
CA ALA A 16 -3.55 2.17 -11.84
C ALA A 16 -2.06 1.94 -11.50
N LEU A 17 -1.53 2.62 -10.47
CA LEU A 17 -0.17 2.40 -10.00
C LEU A 17 -0.03 1.07 -9.25
N LEU A 18 -1.06 0.65 -8.47
CA LEU A 18 -1.12 -0.69 -7.88
C LEU A 18 -1.20 -1.78 -8.96
N ASP A 19 -2.01 -1.54 -10.02
CA ASP A 19 -2.10 -2.48 -11.15
C ASP A 19 -0.75 -2.60 -11.88
N LEU A 20 0.01 -1.50 -12.01
CA LEU A 20 1.35 -1.53 -12.58
C LEU A 20 2.32 -2.32 -11.70
N VAL A 21 2.28 -2.11 -10.37
CA VAL A 21 3.10 -2.90 -9.41
C VAL A 21 2.75 -4.37 -9.52
N ASP A 22 1.45 -4.74 -9.53
CA ASP A 22 1.01 -6.13 -9.69
C ASP A 22 1.52 -6.75 -11.00
N GLY A 23 1.38 -6.04 -12.11
CA GLY A 23 1.82 -6.50 -13.43
C GLY A 23 3.35 -6.66 -13.59
N LEU A 24 4.14 -5.95 -12.77
CA LEU A 24 5.60 -6.03 -12.76
C LEU A 24 6.13 -7.02 -11.70
N SER A 25 5.27 -7.49 -10.79
CA SER A 25 5.66 -8.42 -9.72
C SER A 25 5.66 -9.86 -10.22
N GLU A 26 6.85 -10.47 -10.28
CA GLU A 26 7.00 -11.88 -10.66
C GLU A 26 6.76 -12.79 -9.45
N GLY A 27 5.85 -13.77 -9.60
CA GLY A 27 5.57 -14.76 -8.56
C GLY A 27 4.82 -14.24 -7.32
N ALA A 28 4.45 -12.95 -7.29
CA ALA A 28 3.67 -12.34 -6.21
C ALA A 28 2.53 -11.50 -6.78
N ARG A 29 1.38 -11.50 -6.11
CA ARG A 29 0.20 -10.73 -6.54
C ARG A 29 -0.17 -9.68 -5.51
N VAL A 30 -0.60 -8.51 -5.99
CA VAL A 30 -1.20 -7.46 -5.15
C VAL A 30 -2.70 -7.70 -5.08
N VAL A 31 -3.21 -7.97 -3.88
CA VAL A 31 -4.62 -8.30 -3.65
C VAL A 31 -5.25 -7.38 -2.60
N GLY A 32 -6.56 -7.24 -2.61
CA GLY A 32 -7.30 -6.52 -1.58
C GLY A 32 -7.24 -5.00 -1.69
N ALA A 33 -6.85 -4.44 -2.83
CA ALA A 33 -6.70 -2.99 -3.01
C ALA A 33 -8.00 -2.19 -2.74
N ASP A 34 -9.17 -2.81 -2.88
CA ASP A 34 -10.48 -2.21 -2.61
C ASP A 34 -10.90 -2.24 -1.14
N LEU A 35 -10.27 -3.10 -0.33
CA LEU A 35 -10.69 -3.35 1.06
C LEU A 35 -10.61 -2.09 1.92
N ALA A 36 -9.57 -1.27 1.76
CA ALA A 36 -9.41 -0.03 2.52
C ALA A 36 -10.62 0.92 2.37
N GLY A 37 -11.26 0.94 1.20
CA GLY A 37 -12.44 1.75 0.93
C GLY A 37 -13.74 1.21 1.55
N ARG A 38 -13.74 -0.01 2.04
CA ARG A 38 -14.90 -0.68 2.66
C ARG A 38 -14.86 -0.62 4.19
N LEU A 39 -13.73 -0.22 4.76
CA LEU A 39 -13.56 -0.13 6.20
C LEU A 39 -14.42 0.99 6.79
N PRO A 40 -15.13 0.75 7.91
CA PRO A 40 -15.70 1.83 8.69
C PRO A 40 -14.59 2.72 9.25
N LEU A 41 -14.93 3.90 9.75
CA LEU A 41 -13.99 4.68 10.54
C LEU A 41 -13.51 3.84 11.72
N PHE A 42 -12.23 3.92 12.02
CA PHE A 42 -11.63 3.22 13.14
C PHE A 42 -12.29 3.66 14.46
N ASP A 43 -12.65 2.67 15.26
CA ASP A 43 -13.24 2.84 16.56
C ASP A 43 -12.58 1.85 17.53
N PRO A 44 -11.87 2.34 18.57
CA PRO A 44 -11.23 1.48 19.56
C PRO A 44 -12.22 0.55 20.31
N ASP A 45 -13.47 0.99 20.52
CA ASP A 45 -14.47 0.17 21.21
C ASP A 45 -14.87 -1.04 20.35
N VAL A 46 -14.94 -0.84 19.02
CA VAL A 46 -15.18 -1.93 18.06
C VAL A 46 -13.93 -2.80 17.91
N GLU A 47 -12.74 -2.22 17.88
CA GLU A 47 -11.47 -2.96 17.75
C GLU A 47 -11.28 -3.95 18.91
N ASN A 48 -11.60 -3.54 20.14
CA ASN A 48 -11.38 -4.31 21.35
C ASN A 48 -12.33 -5.53 21.51
N ASP A 49 -13.41 -5.64 20.72
CA ASP A 49 -14.29 -6.81 20.70
C ASP A 49 -14.36 -7.41 19.29
N GLU A 50 -13.58 -8.46 19.05
CA GLU A 50 -13.55 -9.14 17.75
C GLU A 50 -14.92 -9.63 17.27
N ARG A 51 -15.87 -9.89 18.19
CA ARG A 51 -17.23 -10.29 17.84
C ARG A 51 -18.02 -9.14 17.21
N ALA A 52 -17.65 -7.90 17.55
CA ALA A 52 -18.24 -6.69 16.99
C ALA A 52 -17.62 -6.26 15.64
N TRP A 53 -16.53 -6.89 15.21
CA TRP A 53 -15.89 -6.49 13.95
C TRP A 53 -16.81 -6.67 12.75
N PRO A 54 -16.98 -5.64 11.92
CA PRO A 54 -17.59 -5.77 10.61
C PRO A 54 -16.81 -6.74 9.72
N ASP A 55 -17.49 -7.40 8.79
CA ASP A 55 -16.87 -8.36 7.86
C ASP A 55 -15.69 -7.75 7.07
N ALA A 56 -15.81 -6.48 6.68
CA ALA A 56 -14.74 -5.77 5.99
C ALA A 56 -13.46 -5.65 6.84
N VAL A 57 -13.59 -5.47 8.17
CA VAL A 57 -12.44 -5.43 9.08
C VAL A 57 -11.82 -6.81 9.23
N ARG A 58 -12.64 -7.86 9.39
CA ARG A 58 -12.16 -9.25 9.46
C ARG A 58 -11.37 -9.62 8.20
N GLU A 59 -11.97 -9.36 7.04
CA GLU A 59 -11.35 -9.64 5.74
C GLU A 59 -10.02 -8.88 5.58
N PHE A 60 -10.01 -7.59 5.91
CA PHE A 60 -8.82 -6.75 5.77
C PHE A 60 -7.67 -7.20 6.68
N ARG A 61 -7.95 -7.47 7.97
CA ARG A 61 -6.94 -7.99 8.92
C ARG A 61 -6.43 -9.36 8.52
N ALA A 62 -7.30 -10.28 8.11
CA ALA A 62 -6.88 -11.60 7.64
C ALA A 62 -5.94 -11.48 6.43
N ARG A 63 -6.25 -10.60 5.46
CA ARG A 63 -5.37 -10.35 4.31
C ARG A 63 -4.03 -9.72 4.71
N ALA A 64 -4.02 -8.85 5.72
CA ALA A 64 -2.78 -8.27 6.23
C ALA A 64 -1.90 -9.32 6.92
N GLU A 65 -2.50 -10.24 7.67
CA GLU A 65 -1.79 -11.34 8.34
C GLU A 65 -1.20 -12.35 7.33
N GLU A 66 -1.95 -12.68 6.29
CA GLU A 66 -1.51 -13.59 5.22
C GLU A 66 -0.45 -12.97 4.30
N ALA A 67 -0.38 -11.65 4.21
CA ALA A 67 0.49 -10.97 3.28
C ALA A 67 1.97 -11.06 3.70
N GLU A 68 2.84 -11.38 2.78
CA GLU A 68 4.30 -11.34 2.99
C GLU A 68 4.88 -9.95 2.85
N GLY A 69 4.19 -9.05 2.13
CA GLY A 69 4.54 -7.65 1.97
C GLY A 69 3.33 -6.79 1.64
N VAL A 70 3.52 -5.48 1.63
CA VAL A 70 2.45 -4.50 1.47
C VAL A 70 2.81 -3.45 0.43
N VAL A 71 1.83 -3.07 -0.39
CA VAL A 71 1.95 -1.93 -1.30
C VAL A 71 0.87 -0.90 -0.95
N ILE A 72 1.29 0.29 -0.56
CA ILE A 72 0.38 1.38 -0.18
C ILE A 72 0.39 2.43 -1.28
N ALA A 73 -0.74 2.60 -1.97
CA ALA A 73 -0.93 3.66 -2.95
C ALA A 73 -1.84 4.74 -2.37
N THR A 74 -1.29 5.92 -2.10
CA THR A 74 -2.03 7.01 -1.47
C THR A 74 -2.03 8.27 -2.32
N PRO A 75 -3.21 8.88 -2.59
CA PRO A 75 -3.25 10.23 -3.12
C PRO A 75 -2.89 11.26 -2.03
N GLU A 76 -2.53 12.46 -2.49
CA GLU A 76 -2.36 13.63 -1.61
C GLU A 76 -3.68 14.42 -1.58
N TYR A 77 -4.31 14.49 -0.41
CA TYR A 77 -5.47 15.34 -0.17
C TYR A 77 -5.19 16.31 0.97
N ALA A 78 -5.46 17.59 0.77
CA ALA A 78 -5.20 18.63 1.77
C ALA A 78 -3.75 18.60 2.33
N HIS A 79 -2.77 18.36 1.45
CA HIS A 79 -1.34 18.25 1.77
C HIS A 79 -0.97 17.11 2.73
N GLY A 80 -1.80 16.06 2.80
CA GLY A 80 -1.58 14.85 3.59
C GLY A 80 -2.02 13.60 2.87
N PRO A 81 -1.86 12.42 3.48
CA PRO A 81 -2.40 11.17 2.94
C PRO A 81 -3.93 11.21 2.94
N ALA A 82 -4.54 10.47 2.03
CA ALA A 82 -5.98 10.28 2.05
C ALA A 82 -6.44 9.68 3.38
N GLY A 83 -7.59 10.16 3.92
CA GLY A 83 -8.17 9.63 5.16
C GLY A 83 -8.41 8.11 5.11
N VAL A 84 -8.77 7.57 3.94
CA VAL A 84 -8.89 6.12 3.70
C VAL A 84 -7.59 5.38 4.00
N THR A 85 -6.44 5.92 3.58
CA THR A 85 -5.13 5.31 3.86
C THR A 85 -4.85 5.30 5.36
N LYS A 86 -5.03 6.46 6.02
CA LYS A 86 -4.79 6.55 7.47
C LYS A 86 -5.73 5.62 8.25
N ASN A 87 -7.03 5.61 7.89
CA ASN A 87 -8.02 4.74 8.51
C ASN A 87 -7.66 3.24 8.37
N ALA A 88 -7.18 2.83 7.20
CA ALA A 88 -6.72 1.45 6.99
C ALA A 88 -5.53 1.11 7.91
N LEU A 89 -4.57 2.03 8.09
CA LEU A 89 -3.45 1.82 9.00
C LEU A 89 -3.89 1.75 10.46
N ASP A 90 -4.89 2.55 10.87
CA ASP A 90 -5.43 2.52 12.23
C ASP A 90 -6.01 1.14 12.56
N TRP A 91 -6.75 0.53 11.64
CA TRP A 91 -7.27 -0.83 11.79
C TRP A 91 -6.18 -1.92 11.86
N LEU A 92 -4.92 -1.61 11.56
CA LEU A 92 -3.80 -2.57 11.64
C LEU A 92 -2.95 -2.40 12.90
N VAL A 93 -3.13 -1.34 13.69
CA VAL A 93 -2.30 -1.08 14.88
C VAL A 93 -2.35 -2.25 15.87
N GLY A 94 -3.54 -2.69 16.25
CA GLY A 94 -3.69 -3.78 17.22
C GLY A 94 -3.44 -5.18 16.67
N SER A 95 -3.34 -5.37 15.34
CA SER A 95 -3.17 -6.69 14.73
C SER A 95 -1.71 -7.12 14.56
N GLY A 96 -0.76 -6.17 14.58
CA GLY A 96 0.63 -6.46 14.21
C GLY A 96 0.82 -6.86 12.75
N GLY A 97 -0.19 -6.67 11.89
CA GLY A 97 -0.20 -7.16 10.50
C GLY A 97 0.90 -6.60 9.59
N LEU A 98 1.59 -5.52 10.01
CA LEU A 98 2.72 -4.98 9.24
C LEU A 98 4.09 -5.26 9.86
N VAL A 99 4.17 -5.88 11.02
CA VAL A 99 5.44 -6.13 11.71
C VAL A 99 6.38 -6.96 10.84
N GLY A 100 7.54 -6.38 10.52
CA GLY A 100 8.55 -7.00 9.68
C GLY A 100 8.12 -7.24 8.22
N ARG A 101 7.05 -6.57 7.74
CA ARG A 101 6.60 -6.69 6.35
C ARG A 101 7.32 -5.67 5.47
N PRO A 102 8.00 -6.10 4.40
CA PRO A 102 8.47 -5.21 3.35
C PRO A 102 7.31 -4.40 2.78
N THR A 103 7.45 -3.09 2.76
CA THR A 103 6.38 -2.17 2.39
C THR A 103 6.87 -1.19 1.32
N LEU A 104 6.16 -1.12 0.21
CA LEU A 104 6.37 -0.14 -0.85
C LEU A 104 5.30 0.94 -0.76
N LEU A 105 5.72 2.21 -0.68
CA LEU A 105 4.82 3.36 -0.66
C LEU A 105 4.85 4.06 -2.02
N VAL A 106 3.69 4.18 -2.65
CA VAL A 106 3.58 4.80 -3.97
C VAL A 106 2.52 5.89 -3.98
N SER A 107 2.71 6.92 -4.81
CA SER A 107 1.70 7.95 -5.07
C SER A 107 1.73 8.43 -6.49
N ALA A 108 0.57 8.78 -7.02
CA ALA A 108 0.41 9.41 -8.32
C ALA A 108 -0.62 10.55 -8.26
N SER A 109 -0.26 11.70 -8.86
CA SER A 109 -1.12 12.88 -8.89
C SER A 109 -0.98 13.61 -10.24
N PRO A 110 -2.05 14.28 -10.74
CA PRO A 110 -1.94 15.15 -11.91
C PRO A 110 -1.04 16.38 -11.66
N GLY A 111 -0.82 16.75 -10.39
CA GLY A 111 0.04 17.88 -10.02
C GLY A 111 1.54 17.56 -10.10
N GLN A 112 2.36 18.61 -9.97
CA GLN A 112 3.83 18.48 -10.04
C GLN A 112 4.43 17.75 -8.82
N ALA A 113 3.80 17.87 -7.64
CA ALA A 113 4.26 17.20 -6.43
C ALA A 113 4.04 15.68 -6.44
N GLY A 114 3.23 15.15 -7.38
CA GLY A 114 3.03 13.70 -7.52
C GLY A 114 2.38 13.00 -6.32
N GLY A 115 2.00 13.74 -5.29
CA GLY A 115 1.50 13.18 -4.03
C GLY A 115 2.56 13.04 -2.94
N MET A 116 3.76 13.59 -3.13
CA MET A 116 4.90 13.47 -2.21
C MET A 116 4.58 13.88 -0.77
N ARG A 117 3.74 14.92 -0.57
CA ARG A 117 3.37 15.39 0.78
C ARG A 117 2.52 14.39 1.57
N ALA A 118 1.97 13.37 0.91
CA ALA A 118 1.26 12.29 1.60
C ALA A 118 2.23 11.28 2.23
N HIS A 119 3.48 11.18 1.76
CA HIS A 119 4.44 10.17 2.23
C HIS A 119 4.98 10.49 3.62
N THR A 120 5.49 11.70 3.85
CA THR A 120 6.11 12.08 5.13
C THR A 120 5.21 11.84 6.33
N PRO A 121 3.90 12.21 6.33
CA PRO A 121 3.02 11.94 7.46
C PRO A 121 2.72 10.46 7.70
N LEU A 122 3.01 9.59 6.73
CA LEU A 122 2.84 8.13 6.89
C LEU A 122 4.05 7.45 7.54
N MET A 123 5.21 8.11 7.61
CA MET A 123 6.40 7.52 8.20
C MET A 123 6.20 7.12 9.67
N PRO A 124 5.71 8.01 10.58
CA PRO A 124 5.50 7.64 11.97
C PRO A 124 4.53 6.47 12.17
N PRO A 125 3.33 6.44 11.56
CA PRO A 125 2.43 5.28 11.71
C PRO A 125 3.02 4.00 11.11
N LEU A 126 3.72 4.03 9.98
CA LEU A 126 4.38 2.84 9.42
C LEU A 126 5.49 2.31 10.33
N THR A 127 6.26 3.22 10.95
CA THR A 127 7.28 2.84 11.95
C THR A 127 6.62 2.20 13.17
N LEU A 128 5.53 2.78 13.70
CA LEU A 128 4.77 2.22 14.82
C LEU A 128 4.24 0.81 14.49
N LEU A 129 3.76 0.60 13.28
CA LEU A 129 3.27 -0.69 12.79
C LEU A 129 4.40 -1.70 12.53
N GLY A 130 5.66 -1.32 12.66
CA GLY A 130 6.81 -2.18 12.42
C GLY A 130 7.03 -2.54 10.95
N ALA A 131 6.46 -1.76 10.02
CA ALA A 131 6.66 -1.94 8.59
C ALA A 131 8.11 -1.66 8.19
N ILE A 132 8.65 -2.46 7.27
CA ILE A 132 9.97 -2.22 6.68
C ILE A 132 9.76 -1.47 5.36
N LEU A 133 9.88 -0.14 5.40
CA LEU A 133 9.75 0.65 4.19
C LEU A 133 10.95 0.38 3.28
N VAL A 134 10.66 -0.17 2.10
CA VAL A 134 11.69 -0.54 1.11
C VAL A 134 11.98 0.64 0.20
N ASP A 135 10.94 1.26 -0.35
CA ASP A 135 11.08 2.38 -1.29
C ASP A 135 9.83 3.27 -1.29
N CYS A 136 9.99 4.48 -1.86
CA CYS A 136 8.93 5.45 -2.08
C CYS A 136 8.92 5.89 -3.55
N VAL A 137 7.81 5.65 -4.26
CA VAL A 137 7.64 6.08 -5.65
C VAL A 137 6.64 7.22 -5.75
N VAL A 138 7.04 8.31 -6.40
CA VAL A 138 6.20 9.49 -6.62
C VAL A 138 6.06 9.75 -8.11
N VAL A 139 4.84 9.70 -8.63
CA VAL A 139 4.53 9.94 -10.03
C VAL A 139 3.81 11.28 -10.21
N SER A 140 4.56 12.30 -10.63
CA SER A 140 4.03 13.61 -10.97
C SER A 140 3.38 13.62 -12.36
N ARG A 141 2.43 14.55 -12.59
CA ARG A 141 1.76 14.74 -13.88
C ARG A 141 1.19 13.44 -14.43
N ALA A 142 0.57 12.63 -13.58
CA ALA A 142 0.13 11.26 -13.89
C ALA A 142 -0.73 11.20 -15.18
N GLY A 143 -1.59 12.19 -15.43
CA GLY A 143 -2.41 12.22 -16.64
C GLY A 143 -1.64 12.29 -17.96
N ALA A 144 -0.42 12.85 -17.96
CA ALA A 144 0.44 12.88 -19.14
C ALA A 144 1.28 11.60 -19.31
N ARG A 145 1.20 10.66 -18.36
CA ARG A 145 2.00 9.44 -18.29
C ARG A 145 1.18 8.17 -18.43
N THR A 146 -0.13 8.34 -18.66
CA THR A 146 -1.09 7.24 -18.84
C THR A 146 -1.65 7.27 -20.26
N ASP A 147 -2.05 6.10 -20.76
CA ASP A 147 -2.81 5.96 -22.00
C ASP A 147 -4.30 6.34 -21.81
N ALA A 148 -5.08 6.25 -22.88
CA ALA A 148 -6.51 6.57 -22.85
C ALA A 148 -7.33 5.65 -21.94
N SER A 149 -6.81 4.48 -21.58
CA SER A 149 -7.42 3.57 -20.61
C SER A 149 -7.03 3.87 -19.15
N GLY A 150 -6.14 4.84 -18.93
CA GLY A 150 -5.63 5.22 -17.62
C GLY A 150 -4.46 4.39 -17.13
N ARG A 151 -3.88 3.50 -17.95
CA ARG A 151 -2.71 2.70 -17.59
C ARG A 151 -1.43 3.50 -17.79
N PHE A 152 -0.47 3.37 -16.88
CA PHE A 152 0.85 3.97 -17.03
C PHE A 152 1.63 3.30 -18.17
N THR A 153 2.03 4.10 -19.15
CA THR A 153 2.79 3.66 -20.34
C THR A 153 4.06 4.46 -20.56
N ASP A 154 4.27 5.54 -19.80
CA ASP A 154 5.52 6.31 -19.83
C ASP A 154 6.69 5.43 -19.37
N PRO A 155 7.72 5.22 -20.23
CA PRO A 155 8.85 4.33 -19.90
C PRO A 155 9.56 4.72 -18.61
N ALA A 156 9.73 6.02 -18.34
CA ALA A 156 10.40 6.47 -17.12
C ALA A 156 9.61 6.11 -15.83
N VAL A 157 8.27 6.10 -15.90
CA VAL A 157 7.44 5.65 -14.80
C VAL A 157 7.52 4.13 -14.63
N VAL A 158 7.39 3.39 -15.74
CA VAL A 158 7.44 1.93 -15.73
C VAL A 158 8.78 1.44 -15.19
N ASP A 159 9.90 2.02 -15.64
CA ASP A 159 11.24 1.64 -15.20
C ASP A 159 11.47 2.00 -13.72
N ARG A 160 10.98 3.17 -13.26
CA ARG A 160 11.08 3.56 -11.84
C ARG A 160 10.27 2.60 -10.94
N VAL A 161 9.07 2.22 -11.35
CA VAL A 161 8.24 1.25 -10.61
C VAL A 161 8.89 -0.14 -10.64
N ARG A 162 9.46 -0.56 -11.78
CA ARG A 162 10.18 -1.84 -11.91
C ARG A 162 11.34 -1.95 -10.93
N LEU A 163 12.13 -0.89 -10.76
CA LEU A 163 13.21 -0.84 -9.77
C LEU A 163 12.67 -1.04 -8.35
N ALA A 164 11.62 -0.30 -7.98
CA ALA A 164 11.02 -0.41 -6.66
C ALA A 164 10.40 -1.79 -6.40
N VAL A 165 9.80 -2.41 -7.42
CA VAL A 165 9.30 -3.80 -7.34
C VAL A 165 10.44 -4.78 -7.16
N GLY A 166 11.58 -4.60 -7.84
CA GLY A 166 12.78 -5.42 -7.65
C GLY A 166 13.28 -5.37 -6.20
N GLU A 167 13.42 -4.17 -5.63
CA GLU A 167 13.81 -3.99 -4.23
C GLU A 167 12.79 -4.63 -3.26
N LEU A 168 11.49 -4.51 -3.54
CA LEU A 168 10.45 -5.14 -2.76
C LEU A 168 10.56 -6.67 -2.81
N GLN A 169 10.79 -7.25 -3.99
CA GLN A 169 10.93 -8.70 -4.16
C GLN A 169 12.19 -9.26 -3.47
N GLU A 170 13.30 -8.54 -3.51
CA GLU A 170 14.52 -8.89 -2.77
C GLU A 170 14.25 -8.90 -1.26
N ALA A 171 13.55 -7.87 -0.74
CA ALA A 171 13.19 -7.79 0.66
C ALA A 171 12.21 -8.90 1.08
N LEU A 172 11.27 -9.30 0.23
CA LEU A 172 10.37 -10.44 0.44
C LEU A 172 11.16 -11.74 0.54
N GLY A 173 12.10 -12.00 -0.38
CA GLY A 173 12.97 -13.18 -0.35
C GLY A 173 13.79 -13.26 0.94
N TYR A 174 14.37 -12.15 1.38
CA TYR A 174 15.12 -12.07 2.64
C TYR A 174 14.24 -12.31 3.87
N ALA A 175 13.03 -11.72 3.90
CA ALA A 175 12.09 -11.91 4.99
C ALA A 175 11.59 -13.36 5.09
N ALA A 176 11.33 -14.00 3.94
CA ALA A 176 10.95 -15.41 3.89
C ALA A 176 12.07 -16.32 4.41
N HIS A 177 13.33 -16.05 4.02
CA HIS A 177 14.49 -16.81 4.51
C HIS A 177 14.64 -16.73 6.03
N LYS A 178 14.46 -15.54 6.63
CA LYS A 178 14.52 -15.36 8.09
C LYS A 178 13.38 -16.04 8.86
N ARG A 179 12.24 -16.29 8.23
CA ARG A 179 11.09 -16.97 8.84
C ARG A 179 11.17 -18.50 8.70
N ALA A 180 12.07 -19.00 7.87
CA ALA A 180 12.27 -20.44 7.71
C ALA A 180 12.77 -21.06 9.02
N PRO A 181 12.16 -22.16 9.53
CA PRO A 181 12.62 -22.82 10.74
C PRO A 181 14.03 -23.34 10.54
N GLY A 182 14.99 -22.86 11.37
CA GLY A 182 16.38 -23.33 11.37
C GLY A 182 17.46 -22.29 11.00
N VAL A 183 17.09 -21.04 10.77
CA VAL A 183 18.05 -19.94 10.59
C VAL A 183 18.08 -19.11 11.89
N LEU A 184 19.02 -19.43 12.79
CA LEU A 184 19.47 -18.57 13.90
C LEU A 184 20.77 -17.91 13.49
#